data_be1d6cea1bd50ec1b8546fe32a093f06
#
_entry.id   be1d6cea1bd50ec1b8546fe32a093f06
#
_cell.length_a   1.000
_cell.length_b   1.000
_cell.length_c   1.000
_cell.angle_alpha   90.00
_cell.angle_beta   90.00
_cell.angle_gamma   90.00
#
_symmetry.space_group_name_H-M   'P 1'
#
loop_
_entity.id
_entity.type
_entity.pdbx_description
1 polymer ?
#
loop_
_entity_poly.entity_id
_entity_poly.type
_entity_poly.pdbx_seq_one_letter_code
_entity_poly.pdbx_strand_id
1 'polypeptide(L)'
;MTTYVIVTHPVKDFDAWKKVFDEFEQARKEAGELSAIVLRHADDPNVISVLYTWTTVDAAKAFLASEEIKTGMGEAGVTAPPTFVFANSE
;
A
#
# COMPACT_ATOMS: atom_id res chain seq x y z
N MET A 1 11.39 -11.60 -14.13
CA MET A 1 10.09 -11.64 -13.44
C MET A 1 10.06 -10.56 -12.37
N THR A 2 9.01 -9.75 -12.34
CA THR A 2 8.84 -8.68 -11.35
C THR A 2 7.63 -9.00 -10.48
N THR A 3 7.75 -8.80 -9.18
CA THR A 3 6.64 -8.94 -8.24
C THR A 3 5.87 -7.63 -8.16
N TYR A 4 4.58 -7.69 -8.42
CA TYR A 4 3.65 -6.57 -8.29
C TYR A 4 2.72 -6.80 -7.12
N VAL A 5 2.43 -5.73 -6.39
CA VAL A 5 1.45 -5.76 -5.31
C VAL A 5 0.48 -4.60 -5.54
N ILE A 6 -0.81 -4.89 -5.53
CA ILE A 6 -1.85 -3.87 -5.66
C ILE A 6 -2.65 -3.89 -4.36
N VAL A 7 -2.69 -2.75 -3.69
CA VAL A 7 -3.44 -2.58 -2.45
C VAL A 7 -4.52 -1.54 -2.69
N THR A 8 -5.78 -1.89 -2.48
CA THR A 8 -6.92 -1.00 -2.69
C THR A 8 -7.70 -0.85 -1.40
N HIS A 9 -8.01 0.38 -1.01
CA HIS A 9 -8.85 0.67 0.15
C HIS A 9 -9.45 2.08 0.06
N PRO A 10 -10.59 2.31 0.72
CA PRO A 10 -11.12 3.67 0.89
C PRO A 10 -10.38 4.38 2.02
N VAL A 11 -10.37 5.71 1.95
CA VAL A 11 -9.81 6.56 3.00
C VAL A 11 -10.79 7.66 3.35
N LYS A 12 -10.70 8.16 4.57
CA LYS A 12 -11.54 9.27 5.03
C LYS A 12 -11.10 10.60 4.39
N ASP A 13 -9.79 10.81 4.31
CA ASP A 13 -9.19 12.02 3.75
C ASP A 13 -7.87 11.65 3.06
N PHE A 14 -7.77 11.95 1.77
CA PHE A 14 -6.59 11.58 0.98
C PHE A 14 -5.31 12.25 1.51
N ASP A 15 -5.37 13.54 1.83
CA ASP A 15 -4.16 14.26 2.24
C ASP A 15 -3.59 13.72 3.55
N ALA A 16 -4.47 13.39 4.51
CA ALA A 16 -4.05 12.77 5.76
C ALA A 16 -3.45 11.38 5.52
N TRP A 17 -4.07 10.59 4.65
CA TRP A 17 -3.55 9.26 4.29
C TRP A 17 -2.19 9.37 3.60
N LYS A 18 -2.04 10.30 2.66
CA LYS A 18 -0.79 10.47 1.90
C LYS A 18 0.37 10.84 2.81
N LYS A 19 0.12 11.67 3.81
CA LYS A 19 1.13 12.05 4.79
C LYS A 19 1.68 10.82 5.53
N VAL A 20 0.79 9.95 6.02
CA VAL A 20 1.20 8.72 6.70
C VAL A 20 1.89 7.77 5.72
N PHE A 21 1.37 7.65 4.51
CA PHE A 21 1.99 6.83 3.46
C PHE A 21 3.45 7.26 3.22
N ASP A 22 3.69 8.56 3.10
CA ASP A 22 5.04 9.09 2.88
C ASP A 22 5.96 8.85 4.08
N GLU A 23 5.44 8.92 5.30
CA GLU A 23 6.21 8.63 6.52
C GLU A 23 6.71 7.18 6.56
N PHE A 24 5.99 6.25 5.94
CA PHE A 24 6.38 4.83 5.87
C PHE A 24 7.31 4.51 4.70
N GLU A 25 7.66 5.48 3.87
CA GLU A 25 8.47 5.21 2.66
C GLU A 25 9.77 4.46 2.95
N GLN A 26 10.52 4.91 3.94
CA GLN A 26 11.79 4.26 4.27
C GLN A 26 11.57 2.84 4.79
N ALA A 27 10.57 2.64 5.64
CA ALA A 27 10.25 1.30 6.16
C ALA A 27 9.85 0.36 5.01
N ARG A 28 9.10 0.85 4.03
CA ARG A 28 8.72 0.06 2.85
C ARG A 28 9.96 -0.33 2.03
N LYS A 29 10.86 0.61 1.79
CA LYS A 29 12.09 0.35 1.02
C LYS A 29 12.99 -0.65 1.72
N GLU A 30 13.14 -0.52 3.03
CA GLU A 30 13.94 -1.46 3.83
C GLU A 30 13.34 -2.88 3.82
N ALA A 31 12.02 -2.98 3.72
CA ALA A 31 11.33 -4.26 3.67
C ALA A 31 11.40 -4.93 2.29
N GLY A 32 11.69 -4.19 1.24
CA GLY A 32 11.83 -4.74 -0.10
C GLY A 32 11.04 -4.04 -1.20
N GLU A 33 10.40 -2.91 -0.92
CA GLU A 33 9.71 -2.12 -1.95
C GLU A 33 10.72 -1.55 -2.93
N LEU A 34 10.45 -1.70 -4.22
CA LEU A 34 11.26 -1.13 -5.29
C LEU A 34 10.63 0.15 -5.85
N SER A 35 9.31 0.19 -5.97
CA SER A 35 8.58 1.37 -6.43
C SER A 35 7.15 1.35 -5.91
N ALA A 36 6.51 2.52 -5.94
CA ALA A 36 5.11 2.67 -5.60
C ALA A 36 4.48 3.77 -6.45
N ILE A 37 3.29 3.52 -6.96
CA ILE A 37 2.48 4.50 -7.67
C ILE A 37 1.14 4.60 -6.95
N VAL A 38 0.80 5.80 -6.49
CA VAL A 38 -0.47 6.05 -5.82
C VAL A 38 -1.50 6.47 -6.86
N LEU A 39 -2.61 5.74 -6.91
CA LEU A 39 -3.70 5.98 -7.87
C LEU A 39 -4.97 6.29 -7.08
N ARG A 40 -5.66 7.34 -7.47
CA ARG A 40 -6.99 7.65 -6.94
C ARG A 40 -8.01 7.20 -7.98
N HIS A 41 -9.08 6.52 -7.53
CA HIS A 41 -10.10 6.05 -8.46
C HIS A 41 -10.80 7.26 -9.11
N ALA A 42 -11.06 7.14 -10.41
CA ALA A 42 -11.67 8.22 -11.18
C ALA A 42 -13.09 8.53 -10.71
N ASP A 43 -13.85 7.52 -10.31
CA ASP A 43 -15.24 7.68 -9.87
C ASP A 43 -15.36 8.07 -8.39
N ASP A 44 -14.34 7.74 -7.58
CA ASP A 44 -14.33 8.07 -6.15
C ASP A 44 -12.88 8.33 -5.71
N PRO A 45 -12.47 9.61 -5.62
CA PRO A 45 -11.08 9.95 -5.28
C PRO A 45 -10.68 9.59 -3.85
N ASN A 46 -11.61 9.15 -3.01
CA ASN A 46 -11.31 8.63 -1.67
C ASN A 46 -11.08 7.11 -1.66
N VAL A 47 -11.15 6.46 -2.81
CA VAL A 47 -10.70 5.07 -2.97
C VAL A 47 -9.33 5.10 -3.63
N ILE A 48 -8.36 4.49 -2.97
CA ILE A 48 -6.95 4.54 -3.37
C ILE A 48 -6.49 3.14 -3.77
N SER A 49 -5.78 3.04 -4.88
CA SER A 49 -5.03 1.84 -5.24
C SER A 49 -3.56 2.22 -5.31
N VAL A 50 -2.72 1.47 -4.61
CA VAL A 50 -1.27 1.64 -4.71
C VAL A 50 -0.71 0.46 -5.48
N LEU A 51 0.00 0.76 -6.57
CA LEU A 51 0.68 -0.23 -7.36
C LEU A 51 2.15 -0.23 -6.96
N TYR A 52 2.57 -1.33 -6.33
CA TYR A 52 3.96 -1.50 -5.89
C TYR A 52 4.70 -2.50 -6.76
N THR A 53 6.02 -2.33 -6.84
CA THR A 53 6.91 -3.44 -7.19
C THR A 53 7.76 -3.77 -5.98
N TRP A 54 8.00 -5.08 -5.75
CA TRP A 54 8.71 -5.60 -4.60
C TRP A 54 9.78 -6.60 -5.01
N THR A 55 10.72 -6.85 -4.11
CA THR A 55 11.77 -7.84 -4.35
C THR A 55 11.22 -9.25 -4.42
N THR A 56 10.29 -9.60 -3.51
CA THR A 56 9.63 -10.91 -3.49
C THR A 56 8.20 -10.78 -2.96
N VAL A 57 7.35 -11.75 -3.31
CA VAL A 57 6.00 -11.84 -2.76
C VAL A 57 6.04 -12.03 -1.24
N ASP A 58 6.95 -12.88 -0.74
CA ASP A 58 7.05 -13.16 0.69
C ASP A 58 7.40 -11.92 1.50
N ALA A 59 8.33 -11.10 1.01
CA ALA A 59 8.71 -9.85 1.66
C ALA A 59 7.51 -8.88 1.72
N ALA A 60 6.76 -8.76 0.64
CA ALA A 60 5.57 -7.91 0.58
C ALA A 60 4.49 -8.38 1.56
N LYS A 61 4.20 -9.68 1.58
CA LYS A 61 3.20 -10.24 2.50
C LYS A 61 3.59 -10.04 3.96
N ALA A 62 4.85 -10.26 4.30
CA ALA A 62 5.33 -10.06 5.67
C ALA A 62 5.17 -8.61 6.12
N PHE A 63 5.55 -7.66 5.26
CA PHE A 63 5.42 -6.24 5.57
C PHE A 63 3.96 -5.82 5.76
N LEU A 64 3.09 -6.19 4.81
CA LEU A 64 1.68 -5.78 4.82
C LEU A 64 0.87 -6.46 5.93
N ALA A 65 1.33 -7.57 6.48
CA ALA A 65 0.72 -8.25 7.61
C ALA A 65 1.23 -7.76 8.96
N SER A 66 2.21 -6.84 8.99
CA SER A 66 2.81 -6.37 10.24
C SER A 66 1.84 -5.51 11.06
N GLU A 67 2.00 -5.53 12.38
CA GLU A 67 1.19 -4.71 13.27
C GLU A 67 1.41 -3.21 13.03
N GLU A 68 2.64 -2.82 12.70
CA GLU A 68 2.97 -1.43 12.38
C GLU A 68 2.14 -0.90 11.23
N ILE A 69 1.97 -1.71 10.17
CA ILE A 69 1.18 -1.32 9.00
C ILE A 69 -0.30 -1.27 9.33
N LYS A 70 -0.82 -2.23 10.10
CA LYS A 70 -2.21 -2.22 10.53
C LYS A 70 -2.53 -0.98 11.36
N THR A 71 -1.66 -0.65 12.31
CA THR A 71 -1.78 0.57 13.12
C THR A 71 -1.69 1.81 12.24
N GLY A 72 -0.73 1.86 11.33
CA GLY A 72 -0.55 2.98 10.40
C GLY A 72 -1.76 3.20 9.50
N MET A 73 -2.39 2.14 9.01
CA MET A 73 -3.61 2.25 8.20
C MET A 73 -4.76 2.83 9.02
N GLY A 74 -4.91 2.42 10.27
CA GLY A 74 -5.91 2.99 11.17
C GLY A 74 -5.69 4.49 11.41
N GLU A 75 -4.47 4.89 11.67
CA GLU A 75 -4.08 6.29 11.87
C GLU A 75 -4.24 7.11 10.59
N ALA A 76 -4.00 6.50 9.44
CA ALA A 76 -4.14 7.15 8.14
C ALA A 76 -5.59 7.34 7.70
N GLY A 77 -6.56 6.80 8.42
CA GLY A 77 -7.97 6.96 8.12
C GLY A 77 -8.50 5.99 7.07
N VAL A 78 -7.92 4.80 6.97
CA VAL A 78 -8.46 3.73 6.12
C VAL A 78 -9.77 3.25 6.74
N THR A 79 -10.86 3.34 5.98
CA THR A 79 -12.22 3.16 6.50
C THR A 79 -12.81 1.77 6.31
N ALA A 80 -12.13 0.90 5.57
CA ALA A 80 -12.55 -0.48 5.34
C ALA A 80 -11.32 -1.35 5.14
N PRO A 81 -11.41 -2.67 5.37
CA PRO A 81 -10.28 -3.56 5.15
C PRO A 81 -9.75 -3.47 3.71
N PRO A 82 -8.43 -3.37 3.52
CA PRO A 82 -7.85 -3.30 2.19
C PRO A 82 -7.96 -4.64 1.45
N THR A 83 -8.01 -4.56 0.12
CA THR A 83 -7.85 -5.73 -0.73
C THR A 83 -6.43 -5.76 -1.27
N PHE A 84 -5.87 -6.96 -1.37
CA PHE A 84 -4.50 -7.16 -1.83
C PHE A 84 -4.48 -8.07 -3.05
N VAL A 85 -3.67 -7.71 -4.05
CA VAL A 85 -3.35 -8.58 -5.17
C VAL A 85 -1.83 -8.74 -5.20
N PHE A 86 -1.38 -9.98 -5.15
CA PHE A 86 0.05 -10.30 -5.27
C PHE A 86 0.23 -11.07 -6.58
N ALA A 87 1.05 -10.55 -7.48
CA ALA A 87 1.22 -11.14 -8.80
C ALA A 87 2.66 -10.99 -9.28
N ASN A 88 3.06 -11.87 -10.15
CA ASN A 88 4.38 -11.79 -10.79
C ASN A 88 4.18 -11.62 -12.29
N SER A 89 5.03 -10.80 -12.92
CA SER A 89 5.05 -10.71 -14.36
C SER A 89 5.60 -12.00 -14.96
N GLU A 90 5.21 -12.29 -16.19
CA GLU A 90 5.69 -13.46 -16.92
C GLU A 90 7.17 -13.40 -17.24
#